data_94e523e07658b66bbc06a430a5e8d3de
#
_entry.id   94e523e07658b66bbc06a430a5e8d3de
#
_cell.length_a   1.000
_cell.length_b   1.000
_cell.length_c   1.000
_cell.angle_alpha   90.00
_cell.angle_beta   90.00
_cell.angle_gamma   90.00
#
_symmetry.space_group_name_H-M   'P 1'
#
loop_
_entity.id
_entity.type
_entity.pdbx_description
1 polymer ?
#
loop_
_entity_poly.entity_id
_entity_poly.type
_entity_poly.pdbx_seq_one_letter_code
_entity_poly.pdbx_strand_id
1 'polypeptide(L)'
;MKKTKVVCTMGPNTNDKEVMRKLIQNGMDVARFNFSHGDHEEQKFRMDLLKELREEEHAHTAILLDTKGPEIRTGLLKDGKKVTLQEGNTFVLTMEDIVGDDTKVSLSYKGLAEDVQQGTVILIDDGLIGLKVKEIVDQDIVCEIVNGGELGERKGVNVPNVPVRLPAITEKDKEDIKF
;
A
#
# COMPACT_ATOMS: atom_id res chain seq x y z
N MET A 1 0.04 -15.43 32.21
CA MET A 1 0.44 -14.49 31.13
C MET A 1 -0.10 -15.04 29.81
N LYS A 2 -0.92 -14.28 29.06
CA LYS A 2 -1.43 -14.77 27.78
C LYS A 2 -0.29 -14.79 26.74
N LYS A 3 -0.22 -15.89 25.96
CA LYS A 3 0.84 -16.09 24.97
C LYS A 3 0.56 -15.36 23.66
N THR A 4 -0.72 -15.17 23.30
CA THR A 4 -1.15 -14.45 22.11
C THR A 4 -1.26 -12.96 22.41
N LYS A 5 -0.70 -12.12 21.54
CA LYS A 5 -0.82 -10.67 21.61
C LYS A 5 -1.92 -10.19 20.67
N VAL A 6 -2.76 -9.29 21.17
CA VAL A 6 -3.84 -8.66 20.39
C VAL A 6 -3.34 -7.33 19.85
N VAL A 7 -3.26 -7.22 18.53
CA VAL A 7 -2.89 -5.99 17.82
C VAL A 7 -4.15 -5.38 17.22
N CYS A 8 -4.48 -4.15 17.60
CA CYS A 8 -5.63 -3.43 17.04
C CYS A 8 -5.15 -2.24 16.21
N THR A 9 -5.68 -2.10 15.00
CA THR A 9 -5.38 -0.94 14.17
C THR A 9 -6.25 0.24 14.58
N MET A 10 -5.60 1.37 14.88
CA MET A 10 -6.27 2.62 15.21
C MET A 10 -6.76 3.33 13.95
N GLY A 11 -7.94 3.91 14.02
CA GLY A 11 -8.58 4.60 12.90
C GLY A 11 -9.71 5.51 13.40
N PRO A 12 -10.54 6.08 12.52
CA PRO A 12 -11.60 7.02 12.89
C PRO A 12 -12.55 6.50 13.98
N ASN A 13 -12.87 5.21 13.96
CA ASN A 13 -13.75 4.58 14.96
C ASN A 13 -13.12 4.50 16.36
N THR A 14 -11.80 4.67 16.48
CA THR A 14 -11.08 4.67 17.77
C THR A 14 -10.73 6.08 18.26
N ASN A 15 -11.29 7.13 17.64
CA ASN A 15 -11.17 8.51 18.12
C ASN A 15 -12.01 8.75 19.38
N ASP A 16 -13.00 7.89 19.64
CA ASP A 16 -13.80 7.94 20.85
C ASP A 16 -13.01 7.35 22.03
N LYS A 17 -12.89 8.13 23.12
CA LYS A 17 -12.14 7.78 24.32
C LYS A 17 -12.64 6.50 24.98
N GLU A 18 -13.97 6.30 25.03
CA GLU A 18 -14.56 5.13 25.67
C GLU A 18 -14.39 3.86 24.81
N VAL A 19 -14.39 3.98 23.50
CA VAL A 19 -14.08 2.85 22.59
C VAL A 19 -12.64 2.42 22.81
N MET A 20 -11.69 3.35 22.82
CA MET A 20 -10.27 3.05 23.03
C MET A 20 -10.01 2.47 24.42
N ARG A 21 -10.67 3.01 25.47
CA ARG A 21 -10.64 2.46 26.84
C ARG A 21 -11.09 1.00 26.87
N LYS A 22 -12.22 0.69 26.24
CA LYS A 22 -12.72 -0.68 26.16
C LYS A 22 -11.79 -1.62 25.43
N LEU A 23 -11.09 -1.18 24.39
CA LEU A 23 -10.07 -2.00 23.71
C LEU A 23 -8.94 -2.37 24.68
N ILE A 24 -8.44 -1.40 25.46
CA ILE A 24 -7.41 -1.63 26.48
C ILE A 24 -7.92 -2.64 27.53
N GLN A 25 -9.08 -2.39 28.11
CA GLN A 25 -9.68 -3.23 29.15
C GLN A 25 -9.97 -4.67 28.67
N ASN A 26 -10.30 -4.84 27.38
CA ASN A 26 -10.50 -6.15 26.77
C ASN A 26 -9.20 -6.79 26.24
N GLY A 27 -8.06 -6.21 26.57
CA GLY A 27 -6.76 -6.86 26.41
C GLY A 27 -6.04 -6.54 25.11
N MET A 28 -6.21 -5.34 24.57
CA MET A 28 -5.34 -4.84 23.50
C MET A 28 -3.91 -4.72 24.03
N ASP A 29 -2.99 -5.46 23.43
CA ASP A 29 -1.56 -5.42 23.78
C ASP A 29 -0.81 -4.37 22.95
N VAL A 30 -1.23 -4.15 21.69
CA VAL A 30 -0.56 -3.25 20.75
C VAL A 30 -1.61 -2.43 19.99
N ALA A 31 -1.45 -1.12 19.99
CA ALA A 31 -2.17 -0.20 19.12
C ALA A 31 -1.32 0.11 17.89
N ARG A 32 -1.77 -0.33 16.70
CA ARG A 32 -1.08 -0.12 15.41
C ARG A 32 -1.62 1.15 14.74
N PHE A 33 -0.73 2.08 14.45
CA PHE A 33 -1.00 3.32 13.72
C PHE A 33 -0.47 3.19 12.30
N ASN A 34 -1.37 3.10 11.32
CA ASN A 34 -1.00 2.95 9.92
C ASN A 34 -0.77 4.35 9.30
N PHE A 35 0.49 4.68 9.03
CA PHE A 35 0.91 5.95 8.44
C PHE A 35 0.75 6.02 6.92
N SER A 36 0.19 4.95 6.29
CA SER A 36 -0.28 5.03 4.91
C SER A 36 -1.51 5.92 4.74
N HIS A 37 -2.23 6.18 5.85
CA HIS A 37 -3.49 6.93 5.88
C HIS A 37 -3.47 8.01 6.95
N GLY A 38 -4.20 9.10 6.69
CA GLY A 38 -4.28 10.25 7.60
C GLY A 38 -3.01 11.10 7.57
N ASP A 39 -2.99 12.12 8.38
CA ASP A 39 -1.87 13.03 8.59
C ASP A 39 -1.28 12.90 10.00
N HIS A 40 -0.19 13.61 10.27
CA HIS A 40 0.47 13.61 11.57
C HIS A 40 -0.43 14.16 12.69
N GLU A 41 -1.33 15.12 12.42
CA GLU A 41 -2.23 15.67 13.43
C GLU A 41 -3.24 14.63 13.90
N GLU A 42 -3.83 13.89 12.97
CA GLU A 42 -4.76 12.79 13.29
C GLU A 42 -4.07 11.67 14.05
N GLN A 43 -2.86 11.27 13.64
CA GLN A 43 -2.10 10.23 14.31
C GLN A 43 -1.70 10.68 15.72
N LYS A 44 -1.25 11.94 15.86
CA LYS A 44 -0.90 12.51 17.15
C LYS A 44 -2.08 12.50 18.12
N PHE A 45 -3.24 12.95 17.68
CA PHE A 45 -4.46 12.94 18.50
C PHE A 45 -4.74 11.56 19.10
N ARG A 46 -4.73 10.53 18.24
CA ARG A 46 -4.99 9.15 18.69
C ARG A 46 -3.89 8.61 19.61
N MET A 47 -2.63 8.94 19.33
CA MET A 47 -1.49 8.53 20.18
C MET A 47 -1.54 9.19 21.55
N ASP A 48 -1.88 10.48 21.62
CA ASP A 48 -1.97 11.20 22.88
C ASP A 48 -3.15 10.68 23.71
N LEU A 49 -4.29 10.40 23.08
CA LEU A 49 -5.42 9.75 23.73
C LEU A 49 -5.05 8.37 24.30
N LEU A 50 -4.31 7.56 23.54
CA LEU A 50 -3.83 6.27 24.03
C LEU A 50 -2.87 6.42 25.20
N LYS A 51 -1.95 7.40 25.17
CA LYS A 51 -1.01 7.66 26.28
C LYS A 51 -1.74 8.03 27.54
N GLU A 52 -2.74 8.92 27.46
CA GLU A 52 -3.61 9.29 28.58
C GLU A 52 -4.32 8.07 29.18
N LEU A 53 -4.97 7.27 28.34
CA LEU A 53 -5.69 6.08 28.78
C LEU A 53 -4.78 5.00 29.37
N ARG A 54 -3.55 4.85 28.89
CA ARG A 54 -2.57 3.93 29.49
C ARG A 54 -2.25 4.29 30.94
N GLU A 55 -2.18 5.57 31.25
CA GLU A 55 -1.96 6.04 32.62
C GLU A 55 -3.19 5.81 33.48
N GLU A 56 -4.39 6.17 32.98
CA GLU A 56 -5.64 5.97 33.69
C GLU A 56 -5.94 4.50 34.02
N GLU A 57 -5.69 3.61 33.07
CA GLU A 57 -5.99 2.17 33.18
C GLU A 57 -4.79 1.36 33.72
N HIS A 58 -3.67 1.99 34.06
CA HIS A 58 -2.41 1.32 34.45
C HIS A 58 -1.99 0.22 33.44
N ALA A 59 -2.18 0.49 32.14
CA ALA A 59 -1.98 -0.48 31.07
C ALA A 59 -0.62 -0.31 30.37
N HIS A 60 -0.10 -1.40 29.82
CA HIS A 60 1.19 -1.45 29.08
C HIS A 60 0.98 -1.68 27.59
N THR A 61 -0.11 -1.14 27.00
CA THR A 61 -0.37 -1.24 25.56
C THR A 61 0.73 -0.53 24.77
N ALA A 62 1.39 -1.24 23.89
CA ALA A 62 2.46 -0.68 23.06
C ALA A 62 1.89 0.16 21.91
N ILE A 63 2.66 1.16 21.47
CA ILE A 63 2.42 1.89 20.23
C ILE A 63 3.26 1.25 19.13
N LEU A 64 2.65 0.90 18.01
CA LEU A 64 3.31 0.41 16.81
C LEU A 64 3.05 1.40 15.67
N LEU A 65 4.10 2.06 15.19
CA LEU A 65 4.08 2.86 13.98
C LEU A 65 4.34 1.94 12.80
N ASP A 66 3.37 1.87 11.88
CA ASP A 66 3.46 1.10 10.64
C ASP A 66 3.67 2.09 9.49
N THR A 67 4.88 2.13 8.97
CA THR A 67 5.26 3.05 7.88
C THR A 67 4.57 2.64 6.58
N LYS A 68 4.38 3.59 5.68
CA LYS A 68 3.83 3.31 4.35
C LYS A 68 4.75 2.41 3.53
N GLY A 69 6.07 2.63 3.65
CA GLY A 69 7.07 1.96 2.83
C GLY A 69 7.04 2.36 1.35
N PRO A 70 7.93 1.79 0.54
CA PRO A 70 7.94 1.99 -0.89
C PRO A 70 6.80 1.21 -1.54
N GLU A 71 6.05 1.87 -2.42
CA GLU A 71 4.95 1.28 -3.17
C GLU A 71 5.10 1.55 -4.67
N ILE A 72 4.80 0.55 -5.47
CA ILE A 72 4.58 0.74 -6.91
C ILE A 72 3.07 0.77 -7.12
N ARG A 73 2.58 1.81 -7.80
CA ARG A 73 1.17 1.97 -8.12
C ARG A 73 0.97 2.32 -9.57
N THR A 74 -0.17 1.90 -10.13
CA THR A 74 -0.65 2.40 -11.43
C THR A 74 -1.05 3.87 -11.32
N GLY A 75 -1.02 4.58 -12.43
CA GLY A 75 -1.42 5.98 -12.54
C GLY A 75 -2.94 6.17 -12.62
N LEU A 76 -3.31 7.33 -13.17
CA LEU A 76 -4.69 7.71 -13.42
C LEU A 76 -5.21 7.07 -14.71
N LEU A 77 -6.53 6.91 -14.80
CA LEU A 77 -7.23 6.43 -15.98
C LEU A 77 -8.13 7.52 -16.55
N LYS A 78 -8.43 7.41 -17.82
CA LYS A 78 -9.30 8.34 -18.53
C LYS A 78 -10.67 8.46 -17.84
N ASP A 79 -11.10 9.69 -17.58
CA ASP A 79 -12.35 10.05 -16.92
C ASP A 79 -12.52 9.46 -15.52
N GLY A 80 -11.44 8.96 -14.86
CA GLY A 80 -11.50 8.30 -13.56
C GLY A 80 -12.26 6.97 -13.56
N LYS A 81 -12.53 6.41 -14.75
CA LYS A 81 -13.32 5.19 -14.89
C LYS A 81 -12.43 3.95 -14.87
N LYS A 82 -12.96 2.87 -14.31
CA LYS A 82 -12.33 1.56 -14.44
C LYS A 82 -12.34 1.09 -15.89
N VAL A 83 -11.30 0.35 -16.27
CA VAL A 83 -11.18 -0.30 -17.58
C VAL A 83 -11.14 -1.81 -17.40
N THR A 84 -11.72 -2.54 -18.35
CA THR A 84 -11.75 -4.02 -18.33
C THR A 84 -10.57 -4.55 -19.12
N LEU A 85 -9.69 -5.27 -18.46
CA LEU A 85 -8.58 -5.97 -19.08
C LEU A 85 -8.99 -7.42 -19.39
N GLN A 86 -8.87 -7.84 -20.65
CA GLN A 86 -9.24 -9.17 -21.10
C GLN A 86 -8.01 -10.09 -21.22
N GLU A 87 -8.13 -11.31 -20.70
CA GLU A 87 -7.09 -12.32 -20.78
C GLU A 87 -6.66 -12.58 -22.23
N GLY A 88 -5.37 -12.74 -22.45
CA GLY A 88 -4.76 -12.94 -23.77
C GLY A 88 -4.44 -11.66 -24.54
N ASN A 89 -5.01 -10.52 -24.14
CA ASN A 89 -4.70 -9.23 -24.76
C ASN A 89 -3.36 -8.68 -24.30
N THR A 90 -2.83 -7.72 -25.06
CA THR A 90 -1.64 -6.96 -24.70
C THR A 90 -2.01 -5.77 -23.84
N PHE A 91 -1.22 -5.51 -22.79
CA PHE A 91 -1.33 -4.33 -21.94
C PHE A 91 0.06 -3.76 -21.66
N VAL A 92 0.20 -2.44 -21.70
CA VAL A 92 1.49 -1.77 -21.55
C VAL A 92 1.57 -1.03 -20.22
N LEU A 93 2.62 -1.29 -19.46
CA LEU A 93 3.01 -0.50 -18.30
C LEU A 93 4.12 0.46 -18.70
N THR A 94 3.91 1.75 -18.54
CA THR A 94 4.87 2.77 -18.98
C THR A 94 5.48 3.56 -17.84
N MET A 95 6.74 3.96 -18.04
CA MET A 95 7.43 4.87 -17.13
C MET A 95 7.11 6.35 -17.44
N GLU A 96 6.43 6.64 -18.56
CA GLU A 96 5.95 7.98 -18.89
C GLU A 96 4.77 8.38 -17.98
N ASP A 97 4.63 9.68 -17.72
CA ASP A 97 3.48 10.22 -17.00
C ASP A 97 2.32 10.48 -17.96
N ILE A 98 1.42 9.52 -18.04
CA ILE A 98 0.22 9.58 -18.90
C ILE A 98 -1.05 9.33 -18.10
N VAL A 99 -2.17 9.77 -18.65
CA VAL A 99 -3.49 9.27 -18.28
C VAL A 99 -3.75 8.02 -19.11
N GLY A 100 -3.89 6.87 -18.44
CA GLY A 100 -4.00 5.56 -19.09
C GLY A 100 -5.42 5.22 -19.56
N ASP A 101 -5.53 4.06 -20.20
CA ASP A 101 -6.76 3.48 -20.71
C ASP A 101 -6.72 1.93 -20.63
N ASP A 102 -7.49 1.22 -21.42
CA ASP A 102 -7.54 -0.24 -21.50
C ASP A 102 -6.34 -0.86 -22.23
N THR A 103 -5.42 -0.07 -22.75
CA THR A 103 -4.23 -0.53 -23.48
C THR A 103 -2.92 -0.20 -22.77
N LYS A 104 -2.85 0.90 -22.03
CA LYS A 104 -1.61 1.41 -21.40
C LYS A 104 -1.89 2.19 -20.12
N VAL A 105 -1.04 2.03 -19.11
CA VAL A 105 -1.10 2.82 -17.87
C VAL A 105 0.30 3.18 -17.37
N SER A 106 0.44 4.38 -16.76
CA SER A 106 1.69 4.81 -16.12
C SER A 106 1.93 4.09 -14.79
N LEU A 107 3.21 4.04 -14.37
CA LEU A 107 3.61 3.54 -13.06
C LEU A 107 4.29 4.63 -12.22
N SER A 108 4.10 4.57 -10.90
CA SER A 108 4.75 5.49 -9.96
C SER A 108 6.27 5.27 -9.87
N TYR A 109 6.74 4.04 -10.04
CA TYR A 109 8.16 3.70 -10.01
C TYR A 109 8.73 3.63 -11.43
N LYS A 110 9.55 4.63 -11.77
CA LYS A 110 10.10 4.81 -13.12
C LYS A 110 11.25 3.87 -13.48
N GLY A 111 11.83 3.18 -12.51
CA GLY A 111 12.90 2.20 -12.70
C GLY A 111 12.43 0.78 -13.01
N LEU A 112 11.12 0.50 -13.03
CA LEU A 112 10.63 -0.86 -13.13
C LEU A 112 11.03 -1.55 -14.45
N ALA A 113 11.08 -0.82 -15.55
CA ALA A 113 11.51 -1.37 -16.85
C ALA A 113 12.97 -1.90 -16.84
N GLU A 114 13.82 -1.37 -15.96
CA GLU A 114 15.20 -1.84 -15.79
C GLU A 114 15.32 -3.02 -14.80
N ASP A 115 14.31 -3.23 -13.96
CA ASP A 115 14.31 -4.28 -12.92
C ASP A 115 13.69 -5.59 -13.40
N VAL A 116 12.79 -5.54 -14.40
CA VAL A 116 12.08 -6.72 -14.92
C VAL A 116 12.73 -7.24 -16.20
N GLN A 117 12.39 -8.45 -16.57
CA GLN A 117 12.82 -9.10 -17.82
C GLN A 117 11.67 -9.87 -18.45
N GLN A 118 11.85 -10.31 -19.69
CA GLN A 118 10.89 -11.17 -20.37
C GLN A 118 10.54 -12.40 -19.51
N GLY A 119 9.25 -12.68 -19.40
CA GLY A 119 8.71 -13.78 -18.59
C GLY A 119 8.41 -13.40 -17.12
N THR A 120 8.83 -12.21 -16.66
CA THR A 120 8.49 -11.73 -15.32
C THR A 120 6.97 -11.63 -15.15
N VAL A 121 6.47 -12.05 -14.00
CA VAL A 121 5.06 -11.89 -13.62
C VAL A 121 4.90 -10.59 -12.83
N ILE A 122 3.93 -9.78 -13.22
CA ILE A 122 3.53 -8.55 -12.53
C ILE A 122 2.09 -8.71 -12.09
N LEU A 123 1.82 -8.44 -10.81
CA LEU A 123 0.50 -8.54 -10.19
C LEU A 123 -0.02 -7.15 -9.87
N ILE A 124 -1.28 -6.87 -10.20
CA ILE A 124 -1.95 -5.60 -9.91
C ILE A 124 -3.18 -5.86 -9.06
N ASP A 125 -3.50 -4.91 -8.16
CA ASP A 125 -4.66 -4.95 -7.25
C ASP A 125 -4.70 -6.24 -6.43
N ASP A 126 -3.65 -6.43 -5.60
CA ASP A 126 -3.46 -7.61 -4.73
C ASP A 126 -3.51 -8.96 -5.47
N GLY A 127 -3.16 -8.96 -6.75
CA GLY A 127 -3.12 -10.15 -7.59
C GLY A 127 -4.43 -10.46 -8.33
N LEU A 128 -5.42 -9.58 -8.27
CA LEU A 128 -6.65 -9.71 -9.05
C LEU A 128 -6.39 -9.67 -10.56
N ILE A 129 -5.38 -8.91 -10.99
CA ILE A 129 -4.93 -8.84 -12.38
C ILE A 129 -3.49 -9.37 -12.45
N GLY A 130 -3.25 -10.30 -13.35
CA GLY A 130 -1.95 -10.89 -13.61
C GLY A 130 -1.45 -10.56 -15.00
N LEU A 131 -0.23 -10.04 -15.08
CA LEU A 131 0.45 -9.71 -16.32
C LEU A 131 1.74 -10.53 -16.45
N LYS A 132 2.13 -10.89 -17.67
CA LYS A 132 3.41 -11.52 -17.98
C LYS A 132 4.18 -10.68 -19.00
N VAL A 133 5.38 -10.27 -18.65
CA VAL A 133 6.24 -9.47 -19.53
C VAL A 133 6.60 -10.26 -20.79
N LYS A 134 6.29 -9.70 -21.94
CA LYS A 134 6.66 -10.20 -23.27
C LYS A 134 7.97 -9.60 -23.75
N GLU A 135 8.07 -8.29 -23.69
CA GLU A 135 9.24 -7.53 -24.10
C GLU A 135 9.28 -6.18 -23.38
N ILE A 136 10.42 -5.54 -23.44
CA ILE A 136 10.65 -4.19 -22.93
C ILE A 136 11.14 -3.35 -24.11
N VAL A 137 10.42 -2.27 -24.40
CA VAL A 137 10.73 -1.35 -25.50
C VAL A 137 10.91 0.04 -24.90
N ASP A 138 12.13 0.53 -24.88
CA ASP A 138 12.49 1.82 -24.24
C ASP A 138 12.02 1.88 -22.77
N GLN A 139 10.98 2.65 -22.50
CA GLN A 139 10.40 2.83 -21.16
C GLN A 139 9.06 2.11 -21.00
N ASP A 140 8.71 1.23 -21.93
CA ASP A 140 7.46 0.50 -21.94
C ASP A 140 7.69 -0.99 -21.64
N ILE A 141 6.94 -1.52 -20.69
CA ILE A 141 6.89 -2.95 -20.39
C ILE A 141 5.65 -3.50 -21.08
N VAL A 142 5.85 -4.18 -22.19
CA VAL A 142 4.78 -4.82 -22.97
C VAL A 142 4.44 -6.16 -22.34
N CYS A 143 3.21 -6.33 -21.90
CA CYS A 143 2.75 -7.51 -21.18
C CYS A 143 1.61 -8.21 -21.91
N GLU A 144 1.49 -9.52 -21.71
CA GLU A 144 0.28 -10.29 -21.94
C GLU A 144 -0.54 -10.32 -20.65
N ILE A 145 -1.83 -10.12 -20.75
CA ILE A 145 -2.77 -10.28 -19.63
C ILE A 145 -3.00 -11.78 -19.43
N VAL A 146 -2.50 -12.34 -18.32
CA VAL A 146 -2.65 -13.76 -17.97
C VAL A 146 -3.84 -14.01 -17.04
N ASN A 147 -4.28 -13.01 -16.34
CA ASN A 147 -5.51 -12.99 -15.57
C ASN A 147 -6.13 -11.59 -15.70
N GLY A 148 -7.28 -11.51 -16.34
CA GLY A 148 -7.99 -10.26 -16.60
C GLY A 148 -8.84 -9.81 -15.44
N GLY A 149 -9.39 -8.59 -15.54
CA GLY A 149 -10.26 -8.01 -14.52
C GLY A 149 -10.50 -6.51 -14.72
N GLU A 150 -11.21 -5.89 -13.78
CA GLU A 150 -11.43 -4.44 -13.78
C GLU A 150 -10.26 -3.71 -13.12
N LEU A 151 -9.52 -2.94 -13.89
CA LEU A 151 -8.45 -2.06 -13.41
C LEU A 151 -9.00 -0.70 -13.04
N GLY A 152 -8.85 -0.31 -11.77
CA GLY A 152 -9.07 1.04 -11.27
C GLY A 152 -7.78 1.86 -11.20
N GLU A 153 -7.92 3.14 -10.82
CA GLU A 153 -6.77 4.04 -10.64
C GLU A 153 -5.92 3.69 -9.41
N ARG A 154 -4.64 4.03 -9.44
CA ARG A 154 -3.70 3.98 -8.30
C ARG A 154 -3.64 2.63 -7.59
N LYS A 155 -3.80 1.55 -8.35
CA LYS A 155 -3.74 0.18 -7.82
C LYS A 155 -2.31 -0.25 -7.52
N GLY A 156 -2.14 -0.99 -6.43
CA GLY A 156 -0.85 -1.55 -6.04
C GLY A 156 -0.32 -2.51 -7.12
N VAL A 157 1.00 -2.45 -7.34
CA VAL A 157 1.70 -3.31 -8.29
C VAL A 157 2.78 -4.08 -7.54
N ASN A 158 2.75 -5.39 -7.64
CA ASN A 158 3.71 -6.30 -7.04
C ASN A 158 4.45 -7.08 -8.13
N VAL A 159 5.75 -7.26 -7.94
CA VAL A 159 6.59 -8.02 -8.86
C VAL A 159 7.28 -9.14 -8.06
N PRO A 160 6.64 -10.29 -7.90
CA PRO A 160 7.18 -11.40 -7.11
C PRO A 160 8.52 -11.87 -7.65
N ASN A 161 9.44 -12.20 -6.73
CA ASN A 161 10.76 -12.75 -7.04
C ASN A 161 11.70 -11.84 -7.87
N VAL A 162 11.39 -10.55 -7.97
CA VAL A 162 12.26 -9.56 -8.62
C VAL A 162 12.76 -8.58 -7.55
N PRO A 163 14.08 -8.41 -7.39
CA PRO A 163 14.63 -7.40 -6.52
C PRO A 163 14.46 -6.02 -7.15
N VAL A 164 13.40 -5.30 -6.76
CA VAL A 164 13.20 -3.92 -7.22
C VAL A 164 14.14 -2.96 -6.49
N ARG A 165 14.73 -2.01 -7.20
CA ARG A 165 15.70 -1.03 -6.65
C ARG A 165 15.03 0.17 -5.98
N LEU A 166 13.91 -0.06 -5.29
CA LEU A 166 13.26 0.94 -4.44
C LEU A 166 13.97 1.02 -3.08
N PRO A 167 14.16 2.22 -2.52
CA PRO A 167 14.70 2.36 -1.17
C PRO A 167 13.73 1.76 -0.17
N ALA A 168 14.23 0.94 0.76
CA ALA A 168 13.40 0.29 1.78
C ALA A 168 12.69 1.30 2.71
N ILE A 169 13.26 2.48 2.89
CA ILE A 169 12.73 3.59 3.68
C ILE A 169 12.64 4.82 2.78
N THR A 170 11.44 5.33 2.57
CA THR A 170 11.18 6.56 1.80
C THR A 170 11.46 7.80 2.63
N GLU A 171 11.52 8.99 2.00
CA GLU A 171 11.65 10.25 2.75
C GLU A 171 10.44 10.47 3.66
N LYS A 172 9.23 10.12 3.20
CA LYS A 172 8.03 10.16 4.04
C LYS A 172 8.18 9.25 5.27
N ASP A 173 8.66 8.02 5.09
CA ASP A 173 8.87 7.11 6.22
C ASP A 173 9.87 7.68 7.24
N LYS A 174 10.91 8.39 6.76
CA LYS A 174 11.87 9.06 7.65
C LYS A 174 11.22 10.19 8.47
N GLU A 175 10.29 10.93 7.86
CA GLU A 175 9.52 11.96 8.56
C GLU A 175 8.56 11.33 9.56
N ASP A 176 7.85 10.28 9.16
CA ASP A 176 6.92 9.55 10.02
C ASP A 176 7.63 8.92 11.24
N ILE A 177 8.84 8.37 11.05
CA ILE A 177 9.63 7.77 12.15
C ILE A 177 10.17 8.84 13.13
N LYS A 178 10.44 10.05 12.64
CA LYS A 178 10.91 11.15 13.50
C LYS A 178 9.79 11.79 14.32
N PHE A 179 8.58 11.69 13.84
CA PHE A 179 7.36 12.17 14.49
C PHE A 179 7.11 11.46 15.83
#